data_c1c6071d02324ca626fd476a2a0cba24
#
_entry.id   c1c6071d02324ca626fd476a2a0cba24
#
_cell.length_a   1.000
_cell.length_b   1.000
_cell.length_c   1.000
_cell.angle_alpha   90.00
_cell.angle_beta   90.00
_cell.angle_gamma   90.00
#
_symmetry.space_group_name_H-M   'P 1'
#
loop_
_entity.id
_entity.type
_entity.pdbx_description
1 polymer ?
#
loop_
_entity_poly.entity_id
_entity_poly.type
_entity_poly.pdbx_seq_one_letter_code
_entity_poly.pdbx_strand_id
1 'polypeptide(L)'
;MKIYHLIIASLLAIPSLIFTPNAEAHKHFNKIKNITSSEKITNNGYEILKEKNYIHASKKFSEALKTNPKNKFALLLRAYSKKELKDYKSALKDLNTILIIDSEYNAAVALRAWVNIKLENYPEAIDDYSKLIAYDLMLKDSYGNRGFLKEIMNDNEGACSDWQKGGALGNKKASSAFENHCL
;
A
#
# COMPACT_ATOMS: atom_id res chain seq x y z
N MET A 1 -9.28 -16.49 19.26
CA MET A 1 -8.02 -15.72 19.26
C MET A 1 -6.94 -16.23 18.30
N LYS A 2 -6.69 -17.54 18.12
CA LYS A 2 -5.67 -18.07 17.17
C LYS A 2 -6.03 -17.89 15.69
N ILE A 3 -7.31 -17.84 15.34
CA ILE A 3 -7.80 -17.71 13.96
C ILE A 3 -7.55 -16.28 13.42
N TYR A 4 -7.73 -15.25 14.26
CA TYR A 4 -7.49 -13.86 13.85
C TYR A 4 -6.03 -13.57 13.48
N HIS A 5 -5.06 -14.19 14.15
CA HIS A 5 -3.64 -14.05 13.79
C HIS A 5 -3.32 -14.65 12.42
N LEU A 6 -3.97 -15.74 12.03
CA LEU A 6 -3.82 -16.36 10.70
C LEU A 6 -4.49 -15.51 9.59
N ILE A 7 -5.63 -14.91 9.88
CA ILE A 7 -6.35 -14.03 8.92
C ILE A 7 -5.51 -12.76 8.66
N ILE A 8 -4.98 -12.12 9.71
CA ILE A 8 -4.11 -10.96 9.56
C ILE A 8 -2.83 -11.31 8.78
N ALA A 9 -2.21 -12.46 9.04
CA ALA A 9 -1.07 -12.92 8.26
C ALA A 9 -1.39 -13.13 6.78
N SER A 10 -2.64 -13.46 6.45
CA SER A 10 -3.07 -13.67 5.06
C SER A 10 -3.44 -12.38 4.33
N LEU A 11 -3.85 -11.33 5.04
CA LEU A 11 -4.05 -9.97 4.49
C LEU A 11 -2.74 -9.31 4.04
N LEU A 12 -1.60 -9.84 4.50
CA LEU A 12 -0.29 -9.24 4.30
C LEU A 12 0.40 -9.61 2.98
N ALA A 13 -0.17 -10.50 2.22
CA ALA A 13 0.28 -10.76 0.87
C ALA A 13 -0.32 -9.72 -0.09
N ILE A 14 0.03 -8.43 0.11
CA ILE A 14 0.04 -7.51 -1.04
C ILE A 14 1.15 -8.07 -1.92
N PRO A 15 0.83 -8.59 -3.11
CA PRO A 15 1.84 -9.09 -4.00
C PRO A 15 2.86 -7.97 -4.22
N SER A 16 4.12 -8.35 -4.35
CA SER A 16 5.21 -7.52 -4.85
C SER A 16 4.89 -6.74 -6.16
N LEU A 17 3.73 -6.95 -6.73
CA LEU A 17 3.18 -6.31 -7.93
C LEU A 17 2.94 -4.79 -7.79
N ILE A 18 2.74 -4.24 -6.60
CA ILE A 18 2.62 -2.77 -6.45
C ILE A 18 4.00 -2.11 -6.51
N PHE A 19 5.05 -2.87 -6.27
CA PHE A 19 6.41 -2.38 -6.20
C PHE A 19 7.40 -3.12 -7.10
N THR A 20 6.94 -3.86 -8.10
CA THR A 20 7.82 -4.09 -9.23
C THR A 20 7.89 -2.75 -9.95
N PRO A 21 9.03 -2.06 -9.90
CA PRO A 21 9.20 -0.86 -10.71
C PRO A 21 9.05 -1.34 -12.15
N ASN A 22 7.92 -0.99 -12.75
CA ASN A 22 7.65 -1.29 -14.13
C ASN A 22 8.82 -0.71 -14.95
N ALA A 23 9.40 -1.50 -15.82
CA ALA A 23 10.47 -1.04 -16.72
C ALA A 23 10.07 0.21 -17.52
N GLU A 24 8.78 0.48 -17.66
CA GLU A 24 8.24 1.72 -18.25
C GLU A 24 8.42 2.95 -17.35
N ALA A 25 8.29 2.83 -16.03
CA ALA A 25 8.61 3.92 -15.11
C ALA A 25 10.10 4.30 -15.22
N HIS A 26 10.96 3.32 -15.46
CA HIS A 26 12.39 3.53 -15.69
C HIS A 26 12.68 4.21 -17.03
N LYS A 27 11.90 3.93 -18.09
CA LYS A 27 12.07 4.57 -19.42
C LYS A 27 11.60 6.03 -19.41
N HIS A 28 10.52 6.35 -18.72
CA HIS A 28 10.07 7.74 -18.54
C HIS A 28 11.07 8.57 -17.72
N PHE A 29 11.77 7.93 -16.80
CA PHE A 29 12.74 8.54 -15.92
C PHE A 29 14.00 9.05 -16.64
N ASN A 30 14.45 8.35 -17.66
CA ASN A 30 15.66 8.70 -18.43
C ASN A 30 15.46 9.81 -19.49
N LYS A 31 14.23 10.30 -19.68
CA LYS A 31 13.90 11.25 -20.76
C LYS A 31 13.96 12.73 -20.35
N ILE A 32 14.24 13.05 -19.09
CA ILE A 32 14.21 14.44 -18.60
C ILE A 32 15.63 14.98 -18.46
N LYS A 33 16.03 15.89 -19.38
CA LYS A 33 17.33 16.56 -19.41
C LYS A 33 17.60 17.53 -18.21
N ASN A 34 16.64 17.73 -17.32
CA ASN A 34 16.78 18.61 -16.14
C ASN A 34 16.25 17.92 -14.87
N ILE A 35 16.93 16.85 -14.43
CA ILE A 35 16.60 16.18 -13.17
C ILE A 35 16.99 17.09 -12.01
N THR A 36 16.03 17.40 -11.12
CA THR A 36 16.28 18.22 -9.93
C THR A 36 17.21 17.51 -8.93
N SER A 37 17.83 18.27 -8.05
CA SER A 37 18.69 17.72 -6.98
C SER A 37 17.93 16.68 -6.13
N SER A 38 16.67 16.95 -5.80
CA SER A 38 15.81 16.01 -5.07
C SER A 38 15.61 14.69 -5.80
N GLU A 39 15.39 14.76 -7.11
CA GLU A 39 15.20 13.54 -7.94
C GLU A 39 16.48 12.73 -8.04
N LYS A 40 17.63 13.35 -8.22
CA LYS A 40 18.93 12.65 -8.22
C LYS A 40 19.18 11.90 -6.90
N ILE A 41 18.89 12.54 -5.76
CA ILE A 41 19.03 11.92 -4.44
C ILE A 41 18.02 10.79 -4.28
N THR A 42 16.78 10.98 -4.76
CA THR A 42 15.73 9.95 -4.72
C THR A 42 16.14 8.71 -5.51
N ASN A 43 16.73 8.89 -6.69
CA ASN A 43 17.22 7.79 -7.51
C ASN A 43 18.35 7.00 -6.83
N ASN A 44 19.29 7.70 -6.21
CA ASN A 44 20.34 7.05 -5.42
C ASN A 44 19.74 6.23 -4.27
N GLY A 45 18.76 6.82 -3.54
CA GLY A 45 18.03 6.11 -2.50
C GLY A 45 17.28 4.88 -3.01
N TYR A 46 16.74 4.95 -4.24
CA TYR A 46 16.04 3.84 -4.87
C TYR A 46 16.98 2.67 -5.22
N GLU A 47 18.21 2.93 -5.70
CA GLU A 47 19.20 1.87 -5.90
C GLU A 47 19.53 1.15 -4.59
N ILE A 48 19.73 1.90 -3.51
CA ILE A 48 19.94 1.35 -2.15
C ILE A 48 18.73 0.54 -1.68
N LEU A 49 17.51 0.98 -2.03
CA LEU A 49 16.26 0.27 -1.70
C LEU A 49 16.18 -1.10 -2.38
N LYS A 50 16.64 -1.21 -3.63
CA LYS A 50 16.69 -2.50 -4.36
C LYS A 50 17.56 -3.53 -3.66
N GLU A 51 18.61 -3.08 -2.98
CA GLU A 51 19.47 -3.92 -2.14
C GLU A 51 18.83 -4.27 -0.78
N LYS A 52 17.56 -3.89 -0.55
CA LYS A 52 16.81 -4.05 0.70
C LYS A 52 17.47 -3.38 1.92
N ASN A 53 18.34 -2.41 1.68
CA ASN A 53 18.94 -1.61 2.75
C ASN A 53 18.01 -0.46 3.15
N TYR A 54 16.91 -0.80 3.82
CA TYR A 54 15.82 0.11 4.13
C TYR A 54 16.23 1.29 5.01
N ILE A 55 17.19 1.08 5.92
CA ILE A 55 17.70 2.16 6.79
C ILE A 55 18.40 3.23 5.96
N HIS A 56 19.35 2.84 5.11
CA HIS A 56 20.09 3.78 4.28
C HIS A 56 19.21 4.41 3.20
N ALA A 57 18.31 3.63 2.59
CA ALA A 57 17.33 4.14 1.64
C ALA A 57 16.44 5.23 2.27
N SER A 58 15.87 4.97 3.45
CA SER A 58 15.04 5.95 4.18
C SER A 58 15.80 7.25 4.51
N LYS A 59 17.10 7.15 4.84
CA LYS A 59 17.96 8.30 5.07
C LYS A 59 18.14 9.10 3.79
N LYS A 60 18.39 8.46 2.64
CA LYS A 60 18.53 9.13 1.33
C LYS A 60 17.24 9.82 0.89
N PHE A 61 16.08 9.18 1.08
CA PHE A 61 14.80 9.83 0.81
C PHE A 61 14.57 11.04 1.72
N SER A 62 15.02 10.98 2.98
CA SER A 62 14.95 12.14 3.89
C SER A 62 15.86 13.29 3.43
N GLU A 63 17.03 13.01 2.85
CA GLU A 63 17.88 14.02 2.21
C GLU A 63 17.18 14.63 0.99
N ALA A 64 16.56 13.84 0.13
CA ALA A 64 15.79 14.32 -1.01
C ALA A 64 14.64 15.23 -0.60
N LEU A 65 13.97 14.90 0.50
CA LEU A 65 12.83 15.66 1.01
C LEU A 65 13.23 16.97 1.74
N LYS A 66 14.49 17.12 2.13
CA LYS A 66 15.03 18.43 2.57
C LYS A 66 15.11 19.42 1.42
N THR A 67 15.40 18.94 0.20
CA THR A 67 15.49 19.80 -1.01
C THR A 67 14.14 20.02 -1.67
N ASN A 68 13.25 19.01 -1.65
CA ASN A 68 11.88 19.14 -2.14
C ASN A 68 10.90 18.36 -1.22
N PRO A 69 10.30 19.03 -0.23
CA PRO A 69 9.36 18.40 0.71
C PRO A 69 8.10 17.85 0.05
N LYS A 70 7.76 18.28 -1.17
CA LYS A 70 6.59 17.84 -1.94
C LYS A 70 6.91 16.74 -2.96
N ASN A 71 8.11 16.18 -2.95
CA ASN A 71 8.45 15.07 -3.83
C ASN A 71 7.67 13.81 -3.41
N LYS A 72 6.50 13.60 -4.05
CA LYS A 72 5.60 12.48 -3.74
C LYS A 72 6.30 11.12 -3.88
N PHE A 73 7.19 10.98 -4.87
CA PHE A 73 7.90 9.73 -5.08
C PHE A 73 8.90 9.43 -3.95
N ALA A 74 9.67 10.43 -3.51
CA ALA A 74 10.57 10.29 -2.36
C ALA A 74 9.78 9.98 -1.06
N LEU A 75 8.62 10.63 -0.86
CA LEU A 75 7.73 10.34 0.27
C LEU A 75 7.24 8.89 0.23
N LEU A 76 6.80 8.40 -0.93
CA LEU A 76 6.30 7.03 -1.09
C LEU A 76 7.39 6.00 -0.80
N LEU A 77 8.59 6.20 -1.36
CA LEU A 77 9.71 5.28 -1.16
C LEU A 77 10.21 5.30 0.29
N ARG A 78 10.16 6.47 0.96
CA ARG A 78 10.47 6.56 2.38
C ARG A 78 9.42 5.85 3.24
N ALA A 79 8.14 6.03 2.93
CA ALA A 79 7.06 5.33 3.60
C ALA A 79 7.21 3.81 3.44
N TYR A 80 7.54 3.34 2.22
CA TYR A 80 7.81 1.93 1.97
C TYR A 80 9.00 1.42 2.80
N SER A 81 10.11 2.16 2.82
CA SER A 81 11.29 1.79 3.61
C SER A 81 10.95 1.70 5.11
N LYS A 82 10.19 2.68 5.63
CA LYS A 82 9.73 2.69 7.02
C LYS A 82 8.78 1.53 7.32
N LYS A 83 7.90 1.18 6.39
CA LYS A 83 7.02 0.00 6.48
C LYS A 83 7.84 -1.28 6.64
N GLU A 84 8.89 -1.46 5.83
CA GLU A 84 9.77 -2.63 5.93
C GLU A 84 10.54 -2.66 7.26
N LEU A 85 10.86 -1.50 7.81
CA LEU A 85 11.45 -1.33 9.14
C LEU A 85 10.42 -1.45 10.29
N LYS A 86 9.15 -1.71 9.99
CA LYS A 86 8.02 -1.76 10.92
C LYS A 86 7.73 -0.45 11.65
N ASP A 87 8.28 0.67 11.17
CA ASP A 87 7.94 2.02 11.65
C ASP A 87 6.66 2.52 10.94
N TYR A 88 5.54 1.88 11.28
CA TYR A 88 4.25 2.11 10.63
C TYR A 88 3.71 3.52 10.88
N LYS A 89 3.95 4.09 12.05
CA LYS A 89 3.51 5.46 12.40
C LYS A 89 4.18 6.50 11.51
N SER A 90 5.49 6.39 11.32
CA SER A 90 6.21 7.31 10.44
C SER A 90 5.90 7.08 8.96
N ALA A 91 5.63 5.83 8.55
CA ALA A 91 5.16 5.52 7.20
C ALA A 91 3.80 6.17 6.94
N LEU A 92 2.85 6.05 7.87
CA LEU A 92 1.52 6.67 7.78
C LEU A 92 1.60 8.19 7.61
N LYS A 93 2.53 8.86 8.33
CA LYS A 93 2.75 10.31 8.20
C LYS A 93 3.17 10.69 6.78
N ASP A 94 4.11 9.97 6.19
CA ASP A 94 4.56 10.23 4.81
C ASP A 94 3.43 10.02 3.80
N LEU A 95 2.63 8.94 3.96
CA LEU A 95 1.50 8.62 3.09
C LEU A 95 0.39 9.67 3.18
N ASN A 96 0.07 10.13 4.38
CA ASN A 96 -0.88 11.22 4.57
C ASN A 96 -0.38 12.52 3.91
N THR A 97 0.93 12.80 3.98
CA THR A 97 1.51 13.95 3.29
C THR A 97 1.33 13.85 1.77
N ILE A 98 1.52 12.66 1.19
CA ILE A 98 1.27 12.45 -0.25
C ILE A 98 -0.20 12.74 -0.58
N LEU A 99 -1.14 12.21 0.20
CA LEU A 99 -2.57 12.32 -0.09
C LEU A 99 -3.15 13.71 0.18
N ILE A 100 -2.44 14.55 0.95
CA ILE A 100 -2.72 15.99 1.03
C ILE A 100 -2.28 16.72 -0.25
N ILE A 101 -1.15 16.30 -0.85
CA ILE A 101 -0.64 16.90 -2.10
C ILE A 101 -1.44 16.41 -3.31
N ASP A 102 -1.84 15.15 -3.29
CA ASP A 102 -2.49 14.44 -4.39
C ASP A 102 -3.38 13.33 -3.81
N SER A 103 -4.66 13.64 -3.66
CA SER A 103 -5.65 12.74 -3.06
C SER A 103 -5.91 11.45 -3.87
N GLU A 104 -5.52 11.45 -5.16
CA GLU A 104 -5.69 10.34 -6.08
C GLU A 104 -4.40 9.55 -6.32
N TYR A 105 -3.37 9.75 -5.49
CA TYR A 105 -2.13 9.01 -5.61
C TYR A 105 -2.32 7.55 -5.16
N ASN A 106 -2.84 6.72 -6.06
CA ASN A 106 -3.32 5.36 -5.78
C ASN A 106 -2.30 4.45 -5.10
N ALA A 107 -1.01 4.58 -5.44
CA ALA A 107 0.05 3.83 -4.76
C ALA A 107 0.15 4.18 -3.27
N ALA A 108 -0.08 5.45 -2.90
CA ALA A 108 -0.11 5.86 -1.50
C ALA A 108 -1.38 5.37 -0.80
N VAL A 109 -2.54 5.39 -1.47
CA VAL A 109 -3.80 4.84 -0.92
C VAL A 109 -3.62 3.35 -0.61
N ALA A 110 -3.09 2.56 -1.56
CA ALA A 110 -2.88 1.14 -1.36
C ALA A 110 -1.88 0.83 -0.23
N LEU A 111 -0.77 1.56 -0.17
CA LEU A 111 0.22 1.39 0.89
C LEU A 111 -0.32 1.84 2.25
N ARG A 112 -1.17 2.90 2.28
CA ARG A 112 -1.79 3.40 3.51
C ARG A 112 -2.81 2.42 4.06
N ALA A 113 -3.64 1.81 3.21
CA ALA A 113 -4.54 0.74 3.61
C ALA A 113 -3.79 -0.37 4.36
N TRP A 114 -2.68 -0.82 3.78
CA TRP A 114 -1.84 -1.85 4.40
C TRP A 114 -1.24 -1.40 5.74
N VAL A 115 -0.71 -0.17 5.80
CA VAL A 115 -0.12 0.40 7.03
C VAL A 115 -1.18 0.56 8.11
N ASN A 116 -2.40 1.00 7.75
CA ASN A 116 -3.52 1.13 8.67
C ASN A 116 -3.93 -0.22 9.26
N ILE A 117 -3.92 -1.31 8.47
CA ILE A 117 -4.15 -2.66 9.02
C ILE A 117 -3.11 -3.00 10.09
N LYS A 118 -1.83 -2.66 9.88
CA LYS A 118 -0.76 -2.92 10.85
C LYS A 118 -0.88 -2.10 12.12
N LEU A 119 -1.52 -0.95 12.04
CA LEU A 119 -1.82 -0.09 13.17
C LEU A 119 -3.21 -0.37 13.79
N GLU A 120 -3.92 -1.37 13.28
CA GLU A 120 -5.29 -1.73 13.69
C GLU A 120 -6.31 -0.60 13.45
N ASN A 121 -5.99 0.36 12.57
CA ASN A 121 -6.88 1.41 12.11
C ASN A 121 -7.79 0.83 11.00
N TYR A 122 -8.67 -0.08 11.36
CA TYR A 122 -9.49 -0.84 10.39
C TYR A 122 -10.49 0.02 9.62
N PRO A 123 -11.18 1.00 10.22
CA PRO A 123 -12.08 1.89 9.48
C PRO A 123 -11.36 2.64 8.35
N GLU A 124 -10.19 3.21 8.62
CA GLU A 124 -9.40 3.96 7.65
C GLU A 124 -8.88 3.05 6.53
N ALA A 125 -8.54 1.79 6.86
CA ALA A 125 -8.15 0.81 5.86
C ALA A 125 -9.33 0.42 4.94
N ILE A 126 -10.54 0.28 5.49
CA ILE A 126 -11.78 0.03 4.73
C ILE A 126 -12.05 1.19 3.77
N ASP A 127 -11.90 2.43 4.23
CA ASP A 127 -12.07 3.63 3.39
C ASP A 127 -11.06 3.65 2.23
N ASP A 128 -9.80 3.32 2.50
CA ASP A 128 -8.77 3.27 1.47
C ASP A 128 -9.06 2.17 0.43
N TYR A 129 -9.46 0.96 0.84
CA TYR A 129 -9.89 -0.08 -0.10
C TYR A 129 -11.16 0.31 -0.86
N SER A 130 -12.07 1.03 -0.24
CA SER A 130 -13.27 1.52 -0.92
C SER A 130 -12.94 2.52 -2.02
N LYS A 131 -11.94 3.39 -1.81
CA LYS A 131 -11.41 4.28 -2.85
C LYS A 131 -10.78 3.51 -3.99
N LEU A 132 -9.94 2.50 -3.70
CA LEU A 132 -9.32 1.66 -4.73
C LEU A 132 -10.38 0.94 -5.58
N ILE A 133 -11.45 0.46 -4.96
CA ILE A 133 -12.57 -0.17 -5.66
C ILE A 133 -13.30 0.85 -6.54
N ALA A 134 -13.54 2.05 -6.04
CA ALA A 134 -14.22 3.11 -6.81
C ALA A 134 -13.42 3.55 -8.05
N TYR A 135 -12.11 3.40 -8.04
CA TYR A 135 -11.23 3.67 -9.17
C TYR A 135 -10.91 2.43 -10.04
N ASP A 136 -11.61 1.33 -9.86
CA ASP A 136 -11.39 0.06 -10.55
C ASP A 136 -9.94 -0.48 -10.39
N LEU A 137 -9.32 -0.18 -9.25
CA LEU A 137 -7.93 -0.54 -8.99
C LEU A 137 -7.84 -1.74 -8.05
N MET A 138 -7.01 -2.71 -8.44
CA MET A 138 -6.72 -3.88 -7.62
C MET A 138 -7.99 -4.57 -7.09
N LEU A 139 -9.06 -4.57 -7.88
CA LEU A 139 -10.42 -4.97 -7.47
C LEU A 139 -10.45 -6.30 -6.71
N LYS A 140 -9.78 -7.31 -7.25
CA LYS A 140 -9.69 -8.64 -6.66
C LYS A 140 -9.21 -8.62 -5.19
N ASP A 141 -8.11 -7.91 -4.95
CA ASP A 141 -7.49 -7.89 -3.64
C ASP A 141 -8.15 -6.85 -2.72
N SER A 142 -8.64 -5.75 -3.29
CA SER A 142 -9.35 -4.71 -2.54
C SER A 142 -10.68 -5.24 -1.96
N TYR A 143 -11.47 -5.97 -2.75
CA TYR A 143 -12.66 -6.63 -2.25
C TYR A 143 -12.32 -7.69 -1.19
N GLY A 144 -11.35 -8.56 -1.46
CA GLY A 144 -10.93 -9.58 -0.52
C GLY A 144 -10.50 -9.01 0.83
N ASN A 145 -9.61 -8.01 0.80
CA ASN A 145 -9.08 -7.38 2.01
C ASN A 145 -10.16 -6.59 2.76
N ARG A 146 -11.03 -5.85 2.05
CA ARG A 146 -12.12 -5.12 2.67
C ARG A 146 -13.12 -6.05 3.34
N GLY A 147 -13.42 -7.20 2.73
CA GLY A 147 -14.27 -8.21 3.31
C GLY A 147 -13.71 -8.74 4.65
N PHE A 148 -12.42 -9.08 4.71
CA PHE A 148 -11.78 -9.50 5.96
C PHE A 148 -11.81 -8.40 7.04
N LEU A 149 -11.64 -7.13 6.67
CA LEU A 149 -11.72 -6.04 7.62
C LEU A 149 -13.14 -5.83 8.16
N LYS A 150 -14.15 -5.97 7.29
CA LYS A 150 -15.56 -5.91 7.70
C LYS A 150 -15.93 -7.03 8.66
N GLU A 151 -15.42 -8.26 8.42
CA GLU A 151 -15.59 -9.36 9.38
C GLU A 151 -14.98 -9.02 10.74
N ILE A 152 -13.77 -8.46 10.79
CA ILE A 152 -13.13 -8.01 12.04
C ILE A 152 -13.99 -6.96 12.76
N MET A 153 -14.68 -6.12 12.01
CA MET A 153 -15.59 -5.09 12.51
C MET A 153 -17.01 -5.60 12.78
N ASN A 154 -17.25 -6.92 12.68
CA ASN A 154 -18.55 -7.60 12.83
C ASN A 154 -19.61 -7.21 11.77
N ASP A 155 -19.19 -6.63 10.63
CA ASP A 155 -20.05 -6.44 9.45
C ASP A 155 -19.99 -7.72 8.57
N ASN A 156 -20.65 -8.78 9.05
CA ASN A 156 -20.61 -10.08 8.37
C ASN A 156 -21.31 -10.06 7.01
N GLU A 157 -22.38 -9.28 6.90
CA GLU A 157 -23.14 -9.14 5.64
C GLU A 157 -22.31 -8.43 4.56
N GLY A 158 -21.67 -7.32 4.94
CA GLY A 158 -20.74 -6.62 4.09
C GLY A 158 -19.49 -7.42 3.74
N ALA A 159 -19.00 -8.26 4.65
CA ALA A 159 -17.89 -9.16 4.42
C ALA A 159 -18.25 -10.21 3.35
N CYS A 160 -19.38 -10.87 3.49
CA CYS A 160 -19.87 -11.87 2.52
C CYS A 160 -20.06 -11.27 1.12
N SER A 161 -20.65 -10.07 1.04
CA SER A 161 -20.79 -9.36 -0.24
C SER A 161 -19.43 -9.08 -0.90
N ASP A 162 -18.46 -8.63 -0.14
CA ASP A 162 -17.13 -8.32 -0.66
C ASP A 162 -16.36 -9.59 -1.05
N TRP A 163 -16.44 -10.67 -0.25
CA TRP A 163 -15.79 -11.94 -0.59
C TRP A 163 -16.39 -12.60 -1.84
N GLN A 164 -17.69 -12.53 -2.01
CA GLN A 164 -18.34 -12.98 -3.23
C GLN A 164 -17.78 -12.27 -4.47
N LYS A 165 -17.68 -10.94 -4.42
CA LYS A 165 -17.12 -10.14 -5.52
C LYS A 165 -15.64 -10.40 -5.74
N GLY A 166 -14.85 -10.44 -4.66
CA GLY A 166 -13.42 -10.74 -4.73
C GLY A 166 -13.16 -12.14 -5.28
N GLY A 167 -13.94 -13.11 -4.87
CA GLY A 167 -13.89 -14.50 -5.35
C GLY A 167 -14.20 -14.61 -6.83
N ALA A 168 -15.27 -13.94 -7.29
CA ALA A 168 -15.64 -13.88 -8.71
C ALA A 168 -14.53 -13.28 -9.58
N LEU A 169 -13.72 -12.38 -9.02
CA LEU A 169 -12.55 -11.79 -9.66
C LEU A 169 -11.27 -12.64 -9.52
N GLY A 170 -11.37 -13.83 -8.93
CA GLY A 170 -10.27 -14.78 -8.80
C GLY A 170 -9.41 -14.63 -7.54
N ASN A 171 -9.91 -13.98 -6.49
CA ASN A 171 -9.28 -14.00 -5.18
C ASN A 171 -9.64 -15.31 -4.46
N LYS A 172 -8.73 -16.28 -4.49
CA LYS A 172 -8.95 -17.62 -3.89
C LYS A 172 -9.26 -17.56 -2.39
N LYS A 173 -8.67 -16.62 -1.66
CA LYS A 173 -8.90 -16.46 -0.21
C LYS A 173 -10.31 -15.94 0.05
N ALA A 174 -10.76 -14.98 -0.75
CA ALA A 174 -12.12 -14.47 -0.68
C ALA A 174 -13.14 -15.56 -1.03
N SER A 175 -12.88 -16.37 -2.07
CA SER A 175 -13.75 -17.52 -2.39
C SER A 175 -13.87 -18.47 -1.21
N SER A 176 -12.74 -18.88 -0.64
CA SER A 176 -12.72 -19.78 0.51
C SER A 176 -13.40 -19.19 1.74
N ALA A 177 -13.21 -17.88 1.99
CA ALA A 177 -13.87 -17.19 3.10
C ALA A 177 -15.40 -17.16 2.89
N PHE A 178 -15.86 -16.87 1.68
CA PHE A 178 -17.27 -16.88 1.34
C PHE A 178 -17.91 -18.26 1.56
N GLU A 179 -17.25 -19.33 1.10
CA GLU A 179 -17.72 -20.71 1.26
C GLU A 179 -17.83 -21.11 2.74
N ASN A 180 -16.88 -20.68 3.57
CA ASN A 180 -16.80 -21.12 4.97
C ASN A 180 -17.66 -20.29 5.93
N HIS A 181 -18.00 -19.06 5.60
CA HIS A 181 -18.63 -18.12 6.53
C HIS A 181 -19.99 -17.58 6.05
N CYS A 182 -20.34 -17.79 4.77
CA CYS A 182 -21.53 -17.18 4.18
C CYS A 182 -22.53 -18.18 3.59
N LEU A 183 -22.17 -19.46 3.48
CA LEU A 183 -23.02 -20.57 3.05
C LEU A 183 -23.30 -21.51 4.21
#